data_c8225a806d6eec462c7de4272e76bddf
#
_entry.id   c8225a806d6eec462c7de4272e76bddf
#
_cell.length_a   1.000
_cell.length_b   1.000
_cell.length_c   1.000
_cell.angle_alpha   90.00
_cell.angle_beta   90.00
_cell.angle_gamma   90.00
#
_symmetry.space_group_name_H-M   'P 1'
#
loop_
_entity.id
_entity.type
_entity.pdbx_description
1 polymer ?
#
loop_
_entity_poly.entity_id
_entity_poly.type
_entity_poly.pdbx_seq_one_letter_code
_entity_poly.pdbx_strand_id
1 'polypeptide(L)'
;MSTAAPPQKAPPPRERSGGRLSNGAFALLLTAPGLALFAAIIFYPLLSALFTGFFKQDLRLPGREFVGLDNFAYWLDGDFLTILEQTLVFTVGATLVPFVIGFALALALNTGLKGSGFLRGLFLFPWVIPGVVVSFLWMWIFNANYGVLNGVLMETGILDESVAWLGRPGTAMLAVIVTKTWASFPWMMVMLLAGLQTVPKELHEAASMDGAGSVRRFFAVTWPQVRGVASIVLLLEFIWNFQHFDTIYVLTGGGPAGTTETFATAVYQTAFKGFDIGRATALGGLWMLLLLLLVAVYLRITERKGDA
;
A
#
# COMPACT_ATOMS: atom_id res chain seq x y z
N MET A 1 3.45 -54.28 74.10
CA MET A 1 3.28 -53.01 73.33
C MET A 1 3.98 -53.18 71.99
N SER A 2 3.22 -53.45 70.95
CA SER A 2 3.72 -53.66 69.57
C SER A 2 3.59 -52.34 68.82
N THR A 3 4.71 -51.74 68.50
CA THR A 3 4.74 -50.52 67.71
C THR A 3 4.71 -50.91 66.21
N ALA A 4 3.56 -50.76 65.60
CA ALA A 4 3.42 -50.90 64.14
C ALA A 4 4.07 -49.69 63.39
N ALA A 5 4.97 -50.01 62.49
CA ALA A 5 5.61 -49.00 61.61
C ALA A 5 4.58 -48.37 60.63
N PRO A 6 4.68 -47.09 60.32
CA PRO A 6 3.75 -46.44 59.39
C PRO A 6 3.94 -46.96 57.95
N PRO A 7 2.86 -47.00 57.11
CA PRO A 7 2.94 -47.53 55.79
C PRO A 7 3.78 -46.60 54.87
N GLN A 8 4.77 -47.18 54.16
CA GLN A 8 5.58 -46.50 53.14
C GLN A 8 4.70 -46.10 52.00
N LYS A 9 4.67 -44.77 51.69
CA LYS A 9 4.03 -44.22 50.49
C LYS A 9 4.69 -44.82 49.24
N ALA A 10 3.88 -45.41 48.37
CA ALA A 10 4.32 -45.88 47.06
C ALA A 10 4.92 -44.73 46.25
N PRO A 11 6.02 -44.96 45.52
CA PRO A 11 6.60 -43.91 44.64
C PRO A 11 5.60 -43.51 43.55
N PRO A 12 5.56 -42.21 43.19
CA PRO A 12 4.67 -41.76 42.15
C PRO A 12 4.97 -42.46 40.82
N PRO A 13 3.94 -42.73 39.99
CA PRO A 13 4.15 -43.40 38.71
C PRO A 13 5.12 -42.58 37.85
N ARG A 14 6.17 -43.23 37.34
CA ARG A 14 7.10 -42.63 36.39
C ARG A 14 6.30 -42.23 35.18
N GLU A 15 6.10 -40.92 34.96
CA GLU A 15 5.61 -40.38 33.70
C GLU A 15 6.54 -40.88 32.59
N ARG A 16 6.00 -41.75 31.74
CA ARG A 16 6.66 -42.14 30.50
C ARG A 16 6.83 -40.84 29.70
N SER A 17 8.06 -40.38 29.59
CA SER A 17 8.45 -39.33 28.65
C SER A 17 8.31 -39.91 27.23
N GLY A 18 7.07 -40.12 26.79
CA GLY A 18 6.77 -40.31 25.37
C GLY A 18 7.31 -39.08 24.67
N GLY A 19 8.12 -39.29 23.64
CA GLY A 19 8.89 -38.27 22.95
C GLY A 19 8.05 -37.07 22.51
N ARG A 20 7.84 -36.15 23.46
CA ARG A 20 7.26 -34.82 23.15
C ARG A 20 8.33 -34.07 22.39
N LEU A 21 8.03 -33.77 21.13
CA LEU A 21 8.81 -32.82 20.36
C LEU A 21 9.03 -31.56 21.22
N SER A 22 10.22 -31.00 21.21
CA SER A 22 10.44 -29.69 21.84
C SER A 22 9.44 -28.68 21.23
N ASN A 23 9.01 -27.69 22.01
CA ASN A 23 8.07 -26.67 21.55
C ASN A 23 8.53 -26.01 20.22
N GLY A 24 9.85 -25.85 20.04
CA GLY A 24 10.43 -25.34 18.79
C GLY A 24 10.29 -26.31 17.62
N ALA A 25 10.54 -27.62 17.83
CA ALA A 25 10.37 -28.65 16.78
C ALA A 25 8.90 -28.82 16.39
N PHE A 26 7.99 -28.74 17.35
CA PHE A 26 6.54 -28.78 17.09
C PHE A 26 6.08 -27.52 16.31
N ALA A 27 6.52 -26.33 16.72
CA ALA A 27 6.22 -25.09 15.99
C ALA A 27 6.77 -25.13 14.55
N LEU A 28 8.03 -25.60 14.38
CA LEU A 28 8.63 -25.74 13.06
C LEU A 28 7.85 -26.73 12.18
N LEU A 29 7.43 -27.86 12.72
CA LEU A 29 6.64 -28.87 11.98
C LEU A 29 5.30 -28.30 11.51
N LEU A 30 4.64 -27.50 12.34
CA LEU A 30 3.36 -26.86 11.99
C LEU A 30 3.53 -25.75 10.94
N THR A 31 4.63 -24.98 10.99
CA THR A 31 4.87 -23.88 10.06
C THR A 31 5.60 -24.32 8.79
N ALA A 32 6.30 -25.45 8.79
CA ALA A 32 7.11 -25.92 7.65
C ALA A 32 6.34 -26.02 6.33
N PRO A 33 5.10 -26.56 6.25
CA PRO A 33 4.37 -26.60 5.00
C PRO A 33 4.10 -25.20 4.41
N GLY A 34 3.70 -24.26 5.26
CA GLY A 34 3.49 -22.86 4.86
C GLY A 34 4.78 -22.18 4.40
N LEU A 35 5.88 -22.37 5.14
CA LEU A 35 7.20 -21.85 4.77
C LEU A 35 7.72 -22.48 3.47
N ALA A 36 7.50 -23.77 3.25
CA ALA A 36 7.89 -24.44 2.00
C ALA A 36 7.11 -23.88 0.79
N LEU A 37 5.80 -23.67 0.93
CA LEU A 37 4.99 -23.02 -0.11
C LEU A 37 5.43 -21.59 -0.37
N PHE A 38 5.66 -20.81 0.69
CA PHE A 38 6.18 -19.45 0.56
C PHE A 38 7.55 -19.43 -0.16
N ALA A 39 8.45 -20.31 0.23
CA ALA A 39 9.77 -20.42 -0.39
C ALA A 39 9.66 -20.81 -1.90
N ALA A 40 8.79 -21.73 -2.24
CA ALA A 40 8.63 -22.21 -3.63
C ALA A 40 7.91 -21.18 -4.52
N ILE A 41 6.86 -20.52 -4.02
CA ILE A 41 5.97 -19.70 -4.85
C ILE A 41 6.40 -18.23 -4.87
N ILE A 42 7.00 -17.73 -3.79
CA ILE A 42 7.36 -16.31 -3.65
C ILE A 42 8.88 -16.11 -3.65
N PHE A 43 9.58 -16.78 -2.75
CA PHE A 43 11.00 -16.51 -2.54
C PHE A 43 11.88 -16.99 -3.70
N TYR A 44 11.62 -18.19 -4.23
CA TYR A 44 12.37 -18.72 -5.37
C TYR A 44 12.18 -17.89 -6.65
N PRO A 45 10.96 -17.54 -7.11
CA PRO A 45 10.79 -16.67 -8.28
C PRO A 45 11.39 -15.27 -8.08
N LEU A 46 11.31 -14.71 -6.87
CA LEU A 46 11.93 -13.43 -6.56
C LEU A 46 13.45 -13.47 -6.72
N LEU A 47 14.10 -14.46 -6.12
CA LEU A 47 15.56 -14.65 -6.28
C LEU A 47 15.95 -14.93 -7.74
N SER A 48 15.16 -15.74 -8.44
CA SER A 48 15.37 -16.04 -9.85
C SER A 48 15.27 -14.77 -10.71
N ALA A 49 14.29 -13.92 -10.44
CA ALA A 49 14.16 -12.62 -11.13
C ALA A 49 15.36 -11.72 -10.85
N LEU A 50 15.76 -11.57 -9.58
CA LEU A 50 16.94 -10.79 -9.22
C LEU A 50 18.21 -11.30 -9.89
N PHE A 51 18.38 -12.63 -9.94
CA PHE A 51 19.52 -13.24 -10.62
C PHE A 51 19.48 -13.00 -12.13
N THR A 52 18.30 -13.02 -12.76
CA THR A 52 18.13 -12.73 -14.19
C THR A 52 18.56 -11.31 -14.55
N GLY A 53 18.48 -10.35 -13.62
CA GLY A 53 18.98 -8.98 -13.83
C GLY A 53 20.47 -8.86 -14.18
N PHE A 54 21.27 -9.87 -13.85
CA PHE A 54 22.69 -9.93 -14.23
C PHE A 54 22.95 -10.52 -15.62
N PHE A 55 21.88 -10.89 -16.34
CA PHE A 55 21.97 -11.49 -17.67
C PHE A 55 21.25 -10.63 -18.70
N LYS A 56 21.82 -10.56 -19.89
CA LYS A 56 21.11 -10.12 -21.09
C LYS A 56 20.22 -11.28 -21.54
N GLN A 57 18.92 -11.09 -21.50
CA GLN A 57 17.93 -12.09 -21.85
C GLN A 57 16.75 -11.43 -22.57
N ASP A 58 16.56 -11.81 -23.83
CA ASP A 58 15.42 -11.40 -24.67
C ASP A 58 14.43 -12.57 -24.78
N LEU A 59 13.14 -12.30 -24.53
CA LEU A 59 12.10 -13.34 -24.59
C LEU A 59 11.91 -13.97 -25.97
N ARG A 60 12.35 -13.28 -27.02
CA ARG A 60 12.23 -13.73 -28.42
C ARG A 60 13.40 -14.62 -28.86
N LEU A 61 14.49 -14.59 -28.13
CA LEU A 61 15.73 -15.24 -28.49
C LEU A 61 16.09 -16.34 -27.46
N PRO A 62 16.52 -17.50 -27.89
CA PRO A 62 17.00 -18.51 -26.96
C PRO A 62 18.35 -18.12 -26.36
N GLY A 63 18.55 -18.47 -25.09
CA GLY A 63 19.81 -18.26 -24.39
C GLY A 63 19.82 -17.00 -23.53
N ARG A 64 20.87 -16.90 -22.73
CA ARG A 64 21.17 -15.77 -21.87
C ARG A 64 22.69 -15.56 -21.81
N GLU A 65 23.12 -14.31 -21.77
CA GLU A 65 24.51 -13.92 -21.66
C GLU A 65 24.73 -13.21 -20.33
N PHE A 66 25.75 -13.57 -19.57
CA PHE A 66 26.07 -12.89 -18.33
C PHE A 66 26.74 -11.54 -18.65
N VAL A 67 26.10 -10.43 -18.20
CA VAL A 67 26.55 -9.05 -18.44
C VAL A 67 26.88 -8.31 -17.15
N GLY A 68 26.91 -9.01 -16.01
CA GLY A 68 27.22 -8.41 -14.73
C GLY A 68 26.24 -7.29 -14.34
N LEU A 69 26.73 -6.06 -14.15
CA LEU A 69 25.92 -4.93 -13.72
C LEU A 69 25.42 -4.02 -14.86
N ASP A 70 25.65 -4.36 -16.12
CA ASP A 70 25.31 -3.50 -17.26
C ASP A 70 23.82 -3.15 -17.33
N ASN A 71 22.93 -4.11 -17.00
CA ASN A 71 21.51 -3.85 -16.96
C ASN A 71 21.11 -2.83 -15.85
N PHE A 72 21.81 -2.86 -14.74
CA PHE A 72 21.60 -1.90 -13.64
C PHE A 72 22.16 -0.53 -14.00
N ALA A 73 23.36 -0.47 -14.58
CA ALA A 73 23.99 0.76 -15.07
C ALA A 73 23.12 1.44 -16.13
N TYR A 74 22.54 0.67 -17.06
CA TYR A 74 21.60 1.20 -18.07
C TYR A 74 20.50 2.05 -17.46
N TRP A 75 19.90 1.59 -16.35
CA TRP A 75 18.85 2.34 -15.68
C TRP A 75 19.38 3.54 -14.89
N LEU A 76 20.46 3.35 -14.13
CA LEU A 76 21.02 4.39 -13.28
C LEU A 76 21.60 5.57 -14.09
N ASP A 77 22.15 5.30 -15.27
CA ASP A 77 22.68 6.31 -16.19
C ASP A 77 21.58 6.91 -17.11
N GLY A 78 20.40 6.29 -17.16
CA GLY A 78 19.25 6.68 -17.99
C GLY A 78 18.09 7.25 -17.18
N ASP A 79 16.90 6.64 -17.38
CA ASP A 79 15.61 7.20 -16.93
C ASP A 79 15.25 6.91 -15.46
N PHE A 80 16.13 6.28 -14.68
CA PHE A 80 15.81 5.86 -13.31
C PHE A 80 15.28 7.00 -12.43
N LEU A 81 15.93 8.15 -12.46
CA LEU A 81 15.52 9.30 -11.64
C LEU A 81 14.18 9.88 -12.08
N THR A 82 13.91 9.91 -13.38
CA THR A 82 12.62 10.35 -13.93
C THR A 82 11.49 9.40 -13.50
N ILE A 83 11.72 8.08 -13.62
CA ILE A 83 10.76 7.06 -13.17
C ILE A 83 10.54 7.13 -11.65
N LEU A 84 11.61 7.36 -10.89
CA LEU A 84 11.53 7.54 -9.43
C LEU A 84 10.69 8.77 -9.08
N GLU A 85 10.93 9.91 -9.72
CA GLU A 85 10.18 11.14 -9.52
C GLU A 85 8.68 10.91 -9.80
N GLN A 86 8.33 10.34 -10.96
CA GLN A 86 6.94 10.03 -11.33
C GLN A 86 6.29 9.06 -10.34
N THR A 87 7.03 8.02 -9.92
CA THR A 87 6.56 7.07 -8.92
C THR A 87 6.29 7.76 -7.59
N LEU A 88 7.17 8.66 -7.14
CA LEU A 88 6.99 9.39 -5.89
C LEU A 88 5.85 10.41 -5.97
N VAL A 89 5.72 11.15 -7.07
CA VAL A 89 4.61 12.10 -7.29
C VAL A 89 3.27 11.35 -7.22
N PHE A 90 3.16 10.23 -7.96
CA PHE A 90 1.97 9.39 -7.89
C PHE A 90 1.73 8.86 -6.47
N THR A 91 2.73 8.22 -5.86
CA THR A 91 2.60 7.56 -4.56
C THR A 91 2.21 8.54 -3.45
N VAL A 92 2.88 9.68 -3.39
CA VAL A 92 2.60 10.71 -2.38
C VAL A 92 1.21 11.32 -2.62
N GLY A 93 0.87 11.68 -3.86
CA GLY A 93 -0.44 12.23 -4.20
C GLY A 93 -1.57 11.25 -3.91
N ALA A 94 -1.44 10.00 -4.39
CA ALA A 94 -2.42 8.93 -4.19
C ALA A 94 -2.49 8.40 -2.74
N THR A 95 -1.58 8.81 -1.87
CA THR A 95 -1.62 8.48 -0.43
C THR A 95 -2.17 9.64 0.39
N LEU A 96 -1.66 10.86 0.20
CA LEU A 96 -2.03 11.99 1.06
C LEU A 96 -3.42 12.54 0.74
N VAL A 97 -3.79 12.63 -0.53
CA VAL A 97 -5.10 13.20 -0.91
C VAL A 97 -6.26 12.36 -0.38
N PRO A 98 -6.32 11.02 -0.63
CA PRO A 98 -7.37 10.19 -0.07
C PRO A 98 -7.30 10.09 1.46
N PHE A 99 -6.11 10.20 2.07
CA PHE A 99 -5.99 10.25 3.54
C PHE A 99 -6.70 11.47 4.13
N VAL A 100 -6.48 12.65 3.58
CA VAL A 100 -7.13 13.89 4.07
C VAL A 100 -8.65 13.78 3.90
N ILE A 101 -9.13 13.32 2.74
CA ILE A 101 -10.57 13.13 2.47
C ILE A 101 -11.15 12.08 3.43
N GLY A 102 -10.51 10.92 3.52
CA GLY A 102 -10.95 9.81 4.38
C GLY A 102 -10.98 10.20 5.85
N PHE A 103 -9.97 10.95 6.32
CA PHE A 103 -9.91 11.43 7.70
C PHE A 103 -10.99 12.47 8.01
N ALA A 104 -11.22 13.42 7.11
CA ALA A 104 -12.31 14.40 7.25
C ALA A 104 -13.68 13.70 7.33
N LEU A 105 -13.93 12.72 6.45
CA LEU A 105 -15.16 11.93 6.47
C LEU A 105 -15.28 11.06 7.74
N ALA A 106 -14.19 10.45 8.20
CA ALA A 106 -14.15 9.68 9.44
C ALA A 106 -14.51 10.55 10.64
N LEU A 107 -13.96 11.76 10.74
CA LEU A 107 -14.31 12.74 11.79
C LEU A 107 -15.80 13.12 11.73
N ALA A 108 -16.31 13.41 10.54
CA ALA A 108 -17.73 13.74 10.35
C ALA A 108 -18.66 12.57 10.76
N LEU A 109 -18.33 11.34 10.37
CA LEU A 109 -19.13 10.15 10.67
C LEU A 109 -19.00 9.66 12.13
N ASN A 110 -17.98 10.14 12.85
CA ASN A 110 -17.80 9.82 14.28
C ASN A 110 -18.71 10.65 15.22
N THR A 111 -19.42 11.64 14.69
CA THR A 111 -20.27 12.55 15.49
C THR A 111 -21.64 11.97 15.86
N GLY A 112 -21.92 10.70 15.58
CA GLY A 112 -23.22 10.06 15.92
C GLY A 112 -24.39 10.50 15.05
N LEU A 113 -24.12 10.97 13.82
CA LEU A 113 -25.14 11.38 12.86
C LEU A 113 -26.17 10.25 12.60
N LYS A 114 -27.46 10.60 12.60
CA LYS A 114 -28.52 9.69 12.19
C LYS A 114 -28.30 9.26 10.74
N GLY A 115 -28.30 7.94 10.47
CA GLY A 115 -28.01 7.42 9.15
C GLY A 115 -26.51 7.21 8.83
N SER A 116 -25.61 7.39 9.78
CA SER A 116 -24.16 7.18 9.59
C SER A 116 -23.82 5.77 9.03
N GLY A 117 -24.60 4.75 9.39
CA GLY A 117 -24.43 3.40 8.85
C GLY A 117 -24.70 3.33 7.34
N PHE A 118 -25.76 3.98 6.85
CA PHE A 118 -26.05 4.07 5.42
C PHE A 118 -24.97 4.85 4.66
N LEU A 119 -24.55 5.99 5.21
CA LEU A 119 -23.49 6.80 4.61
C LEU A 119 -22.14 6.04 4.53
N ARG A 120 -21.79 5.28 5.57
CA ARG A 120 -20.61 4.40 5.53
C ARG A 120 -20.69 3.38 4.39
N GLY A 121 -21.84 2.72 4.22
CA GLY A 121 -22.08 1.79 3.12
C GLY A 121 -21.95 2.47 1.75
N LEU A 122 -22.56 3.65 1.59
CA LEU A 122 -22.49 4.43 0.36
C LEU A 122 -21.06 4.86 0.01
N PHE A 123 -20.32 5.37 0.99
CA PHE A 123 -18.92 5.76 0.78
C PHE A 123 -17.98 4.57 0.55
N LEU A 124 -18.33 3.35 1.00
CA LEU A 124 -17.52 2.15 0.73
C LEU A 124 -17.63 1.65 -0.72
N PHE A 125 -18.67 2.04 -1.43
CA PHE A 125 -18.95 1.54 -2.79
C PHE A 125 -17.75 1.66 -3.76
N PRO A 126 -17.01 2.80 -3.82
CA PRO A 126 -15.86 2.92 -4.72
C PRO A 126 -14.76 1.88 -4.48
N TRP A 127 -14.52 1.52 -3.23
CA TRP A 127 -13.45 0.60 -2.85
C TRP A 127 -13.75 -0.86 -3.20
N VAL A 128 -15.03 -1.24 -3.30
CA VAL A 128 -15.44 -2.61 -3.63
C VAL A 128 -15.33 -2.89 -5.13
N ILE A 129 -15.28 -1.85 -5.96
CA ILE A 129 -15.20 -2.00 -7.42
C ILE A 129 -13.77 -2.43 -7.81
N PRO A 130 -13.61 -3.46 -8.68
CA PRO A 130 -12.29 -3.84 -9.20
C PRO A 130 -11.56 -2.66 -9.83
N GLY A 131 -10.26 -2.48 -9.52
CA GLY A 131 -9.47 -1.33 -9.94
C GLY A 131 -9.45 -1.08 -11.45
N VAL A 132 -9.41 -2.15 -12.24
CA VAL A 132 -9.49 -2.07 -13.71
C VAL A 132 -10.82 -1.47 -14.16
N VAL A 133 -11.95 -1.84 -13.54
CA VAL A 133 -13.28 -1.30 -13.85
C VAL A 133 -13.38 0.16 -13.48
N VAL A 134 -12.85 0.55 -12.31
CA VAL A 134 -12.71 1.96 -11.90
C VAL A 134 -11.94 2.74 -12.94
N SER A 135 -10.82 2.20 -13.42
CA SER A 135 -9.98 2.87 -14.41
C SER A 135 -10.71 3.10 -15.75
N PHE A 136 -11.48 2.12 -16.24
CA PHE A 136 -12.31 2.32 -17.44
C PHE A 136 -13.43 3.34 -17.23
N LEU A 137 -14.08 3.33 -16.05
CA LEU A 137 -15.10 4.34 -15.71
C LEU A 137 -14.50 5.74 -15.76
N TRP A 138 -13.34 5.95 -15.15
CA TRP A 138 -12.67 7.24 -15.14
C TRP A 138 -12.09 7.63 -16.50
N MET A 139 -11.65 6.67 -17.33
CA MET A 139 -11.28 6.92 -18.73
C MET A 139 -12.45 7.52 -19.51
N TRP A 140 -13.67 7.06 -19.28
CA TRP A 140 -14.88 7.65 -19.86
C TRP A 140 -15.14 9.06 -19.33
N ILE A 141 -15.03 9.27 -18.02
CA ILE A 141 -15.23 10.58 -17.37
C ILE A 141 -14.24 11.62 -17.92
N PHE A 142 -12.97 11.21 -18.12
CA PHE A 142 -11.89 12.07 -18.63
C PHE A 142 -11.83 12.18 -20.16
N ASN A 143 -12.74 11.56 -20.90
CA ASN A 143 -12.70 11.59 -22.35
C ASN A 143 -12.83 13.02 -22.87
N ALA A 144 -11.94 13.42 -23.82
CA ALA A 144 -11.90 14.78 -24.34
C ALA A 144 -13.17 15.18 -25.13
N ASN A 145 -13.79 14.22 -25.83
CA ASN A 145 -14.88 14.53 -26.76
C ASN A 145 -16.27 14.44 -26.12
N TYR A 146 -16.48 13.48 -25.22
CA TYR A 146 -17.79 13.18 -24.62
C TYR A 146 -17.75 12.94 -23.11
N GLY A 147 -16.61 13.22 -22.46
CA GLY A 147 -16.45 12.99 -21.03
C GLY A 147 -17.27 13.95 -20.20
N VAL A 148 -17.92 13.38 -19.16
CA VAL A 148 -18.80 14.13 -18.25
C VAL A 148 -18.05 15.28 -17.57
N LEU A 149 -16.77 15.11 -17.25
CA LEU A 149 -15.98 16.16 -16.59
C LEU A 149 -15.86 17.41 -17.45
N ASN A 150 -15.51 17.26 -18.74
CA ASN A 150 -15.45 18.39 -19.65
C ASN A 150 -16.85 19.03 -19.84
N GLY A 151 -17.91 18.22 -19.99
CA GLY A 151 -19.28 18.74 -20.10
C GLY A 151 -19.65 19.64 -18.94
N VAL A 152 -19.48 19.17 -17.70
CA VAL A 152 -19.80 19.96 -16.50
C VAL A 152 -18.94 21.21 -16.37
N LEU A 153 -17.62 21.12 -16.63
CA LEU A 153 -16.72 22.25 -16.48
C LEU A 153 -16.96 23.34 -17.57
N MET A 154 -17.37 22.94 -18.75
CA MET A 154 -17.73 23.88 -19.81
C MET A 154 -19.10 24.53 -19.56
N GLU A 155 -20.11 23.76 -19.13
CA GLU A 155 -21.43 24.30 -18.77
C GLU A 155 -21.37 25.30 -17.61
N THR A 156 -20.46 25.08 -16.63
CA THR A 156 -20.26 25.98 -15.50
C THR A 156 -19.37 27.17 -15.82
N GLY A 157 -18.84 27.28 -17.05
CA GLY A 157 -17.95 28.36 -17.47
C GLY A 157 -16.55 28.33 -16.85
N ILE A 158 -16.14 27.18 -16.26
CA ILE A 158 -14.79 27.00 -15.72
C ILE A 158 -13.78 26.74 -16.83
N LEU A 159 -14.23 26.10 -17.92
CA LEU A 159 -13.43 25.85 -19.13
C LEU A 159 -14.13 26.44 -20.35
N ASP A 160 -13.35 27.08 -21.21
CA ASP A 160 -13.80 27.59 -22.50
C ASP A 160 -13.73 26.50 -23.59
N GLU A 161 -12.84 25.54 -23.43
CA GLU A 161 -12.63 24.43 -24.37
C GLU A 161 -12.38 23.09 -23.67
N SER A 162 -12.60 22.01 -24.39
CA SER A 162 -12.38 20.65 -23.90
C SER A 162 -10.90 20.38 -23.63
N VAL A 163 -10.61 19.74 -22.50
CA VAL A 163 -9.27 19.33 -22.07
C VAL A 163 -9.06 17.84 -22.30
N ALA A 164 -7.98 17.48 -22.98
CA ALA A 164 -7.54 16.08 -23.10
C ALA A 164 -6.79 15.65 -21.82
N TRP A 165 -7.52 15.39 -20.74
CA TRP A 165 -6.98 15.11 -19.41
C TRP A 165 -5.89 14.04 -19.39
N LEU A 166 -6.08 12.94 -20.10
CA LEU A 166 -5.14 11.82 -20.17
C LEU A 166 -4.09 11.99 -21.28
N GLY A 167 -4.30 12.92 -22.22
CA GLY A 167 -3.44 13.14 -23.37
C GLY A 167 -2.43 14.29 -23.21
N ARG A 168 -2.48 15.05 -22.10
CA ARG A 168 -1.56 16.17 -21.86
C ARG A 168 -0.64 15.84 -20.67
N PRO A 169 0.69 16.04 -20.79
CA PRO A 169 1.65 15.79 -19.71
C PRO A 169 1.28 16.47 -18.38
N GLY A 170 0.77 17.72 -18.42
CA GLY A 170 0.43 18.47 -17.22
C GLY A 170 -0.82 18.00 -16.48
N THR A 171 -1.70 17.19 -17.09
CA THR A 171 -2.97 16.74 -16.50
C THR A 171 -3.04 15.23 -16.28
N ALA A 172 -2.25 14.44 -17.02
CA ALA A 172 -2.36 12.99 -17.00
C ALA A 172 -2.07 12.39 -15.61
N MET A 173 -0.99 12.82 -14.94
CA MET A 173 -0.67 12.35 -13.59
C MET A 173 -1.74 12.76 -12.57
N LEU A 174 -2.28 13.97 -12.65
CA LEU A 174 -3.37 14.43 -11.81
C LEU A 174 -4.63 13.57 -12.01
N ALA A 175 -4.99 13.24 -13.24
CA ALA A 175 -6.14 12.40 -13.57
C ALA A 175 -5.97 10.98 -12.95
N VAL A 176 -4.77 10.41 -13.04
CA VAL A 176 -4.45 9.12 -12.41
C VAL A 176 -4.58 9.20 -10.88
N ILE A 177 -4.03 10.27 -10.25
CA ILE A 177 -4.12 10.47 -8.80
C ILE A 177 -5.58 10.66 -8.35
N VAL A 178 -6.39 11.43 -9.09
CA VAL A 178 -7.83 11.63 -8.80
C VAL A 178 -8.57 10.31 -8.85
N THR A 179 -8.33 9.49 -9.88
CA THR A 179 -8.93 8.15 -10.00
C THR A 179 -8.59 7.26 -8.81
N LYS A 180 -7.32 7.21 -8.47
CA LYS A 180 -6.84 6.40 -7.34
C LYS A 180 -7.38 6.94 -6.01
N THR A 181 -7.45 8.25 -5.84
CA THR A 181 -8.05 8.90 -4.66
C THR A 181 -9.49 8.46 -4.46
N TRP A 182 -10.31 8.47 -5.52
CA TRP A 182 -11.71 8.05 -5.46
C TRP A 182 -11.86 6.59 -5.04
N ALA A 183 -10.96 5.72 -5.49
CA ALA A 183 -10.97 4.31 -5.12
C ALA A 183 -10.44 4.03 -3.71
N SER A 184 -9.52 4.86 -3.18
CA SER A 184 -8.78 4.57 -1.93
C SER A 184 -9.35 5.26 -0.70
N PHE A 185 -9.95 6.48 -0.82
CA PHE A 185 -10.42 7.22 0.36
C PHE A 185 -11.40 6.42 1.25
N PRO A 186 -12.27 5.52 0.73
CA PRO A 186 -13.21 4.81 1.58
C PRO A 186 -12.55 3.85 2.56
N TRP A 187 -11.53 3.13 2.11
CA TRP A 187 -10.76 2.25 2.99
C TRP A 187 -10.08 3.03 4.11
N MET A 188 -9.42 4.15 3.78
CA MET A 188 -8.81 5.03 4.77
C MET A 188 -9.82 5.62 5.75
N MET A 189 -10.99 6.03 5.24
CA MET A 189 -12.10 6.52 6.07
C MET A 189 -12.50 5.48 7.13
N VAL A 190 -12.68 4.21 6.74
CA VAL A 190 -13.11 3.16 7.66
C VAL A 190 -12.04 2.86 8.70
N MET A 191 -10.77 2.74 8.28
CA MET A 191 -9.68 2.46 9.20
C MET A 191 -9.46 3.60 10.21
N LEU A 192 -9.52 4.84 9.75
CA LEU A 192 -9.40 6.00 10.61
C LEU A 192 -10.61 6.17 11.53
N LEU A 193 -11.82 5.87 11.03
CA LEU A 193 -13.03 5.88 11.85
C LEU A 193 -12.96 4.82 12.97
N ALA A 194 -12.47 3.61 12.66
CA ALA A 194 -12.23 2.59 13.68
C ALA A 194 -11.24 3.08 14.75
N GLY A 195 -10.15 3.73 14.33
CA GLY A 195 -9.21 4.36 15.25
C GLY A 195 -9.84 5.47 16.09
N LEU A 196 -10.68 6.33 15.51
CA LEU A 196 -11.40 7.38 16.25
C LEU A 196 -12.37 6.82 17.29
N GLN A 197 -12.98 5.67 17.04
CA GLN A 197 -13.92 5.03 17.97
C GLN A 197 -13.24 4.40 19.19
N THR A 198 -11.92 4.24 19.19
CA THR A 198 -11.17 3.77 20.37
C THR A 198 -10.85 4.89 21.36
N VAL A 199 -11.06 6.14 20.99
CA VAL A 199 -10.77 7.30 21.86
C VAL A 199 -11.86 7.40 22.94
N PRO A 200 -11.51 7.33 24.25
CA PRO A 200 -12.47 7.46 25.35
C PRO A 200 -13.22 8.80 25.32
N LYS A 201 -14.54 8.76 25.49
CA LYS A 201 -15.39 9.95 25.50
C LYS A 201 -15.05 10.89 26.64
N GLU A 202 -14.64 10.34 27.76
CA GLU A 202 -14.26 11.05 28.98
C GLU A 202 -13.13 12.06 28.74
N LEU A 203 -12.19 11.74 27.83
CA LEU A 203 -11.12 12.68 27.44
C LEU A 203 -11.66 13.90 26.70
N HIS A 204 -12.68 13.70 25.85
CA HIS A 204 -13.34 14.81 25.16
C HIS A 204 -14.19 15.67 26.10
N GLU A 205 -14.86 15.05 27.08
CA GLU A 205 -15.65 15.72 28.11
C GLU A 205 -14.75 16.55 29.03
N ALA A 206 -13.66 15.98 29.55
CA ALA A 206 -12.68 16.66 30.36
C ALA A 206 -12.11 17.92 29.65
N ALA A 207 -11.64 17.74 28.40
CA ALA A 207 -11.12 18.84 27.60
C ALA A 207 -12.18 19.92 27.33
N SER A 208 -13.48 19.54 27.25
CA SER A 208 -14.58 20.51 27.11
C SER A 208 -14.82 21.30 28.41
N MET A 209 -14.71 20.63 29.56
CA MET A 209 -14.80 21.30 30.87
C MET A 209 -13.67 22.30 31.09
N ASP A 210 -12.48 22.03 30.54
CA ASP A 210 -11.32 22.94 30.51
C ASP A 210 -11.46 24.07 29.48
N GLY A 211 -12.61 24.18 28.79
CA GLY A 211 -12.88 25.23 27.81
C GLY A 211 -12.19 25.05 26.46
N ALA A 212 -11.72 23.85 26.15
CA ALA A 212 -11.08 23.60 24.86
C ALA A 212 -12.09 23.56 23.70
N GLY A 213 -11.96 24.48 22.74
CA GLY A 213 -12.72 24.47 21.49
C GLY A 213 -12.36 23.23 20.59
N SER A 214 -13.15 23.00 19.54
CA SER A 214 -13.05 21.81 18.68
C SER A 214 -11.65 21.57 18.10
N VAL A 215 -10.97 22.61 17.63
CA VAL A 215 -9.61 22.51 17.06
C VAL A 215 -8.60 22.12 18.15
N ARG A 216 -8.68 22.75 19.33
CA ARG A 216 -7.79 22.43 20.46
C ARG A 216 -8.02 20.99 20.93
N ARG A 217 -9.28 20.55 21.04
CA ARG A 217 -9.61 19.14 21.37
C ARG A 217 -9.07 18.15 20.34
N PHE A 218 -9.13 18.50 19.06
CA PHE A 218 -8.56 17.65 18.01
C PHE A 218 -7.05 17.43 18.24
N PHE A 219 -6.27 18.49 18.38
CA PHE A 219 -4.81 18.37 18.51
C PHE A 219 -4.36 17.87 19.89
N ALA A 220 -5.10 18.17 20.96
CA ALA A 220 -4.73 17.79 22.32
C ALA A 220 -5.22 16.38 22.70
N VAL A 221 -6.34 15.91 22.15
CA VAL A 221 -6.96 14.62 22.52
C VAL A 221 -7.02 13.68 21.34
N THR A 222 -7.71 14.06 20.25
CA THR A 222 -8.00 13.14 19.15
C THR A 222 -6.74 12.68 18.42
N TRP A 223 -5.95 13.64 17.93
CA TRP A 223 -4.76 13.33 17.12
C TRP A 223 -3.72 12.49 17.85
N PRO A 224 -3.32 12.76 19.11
CA PRO A 224 -2.38 11.92 19.84
C PRO A 224 -2.83 10.47 19.99
N GLN A 225 -4.12 10.23 20.15
CA GLN A 225 -4.68 8.88 20.29
C GLN A 225 -4.73 8.11 18.97
N VAL A 226 -5.06 8.79 17.86
CA VAL A 226 -5.24 8.13 16.56
C VAL A 226 -3.98 8.12 15.69
N ARG A 227 -2.93 8.87 16.05
CA ARG A 227 -1.70 8.98 15.23
C ARG A 227 -1.05 7.63 14.94
N GLY A 228 -1.13 6.67 15.87
CA GLY A 228 -0.62 5.31 15.66
C GLY A 228 -1.35 4.60 14.52
N VAL A 229 -2.68 4.60 14.54
CA VAL A 229 -3.51 4.03 13.46
C VAL A 229 -3.29 4.80 12.17
N ALA A 230 -3.28 6.13 12.22
CA ALA A 230 -3.06 6.99 11.06
C ALA A 230 -1.71 6.69 10.37
N SER A 231 -0.64 6.48 11.15
CA SER A 231 0.68 6.18 10.60
C SER A 231 0.73 4.81 9.94
N ILE A 232 0.05 3.79 10.49
CA ILE A 232 -0.06 2.46 9.88
C ILE A 232 -0.85 2.54 8.57
N VAL A 233 -1.98 3.25 8.56
CA VAL A 233 -2.82 3.45 7.36
C VAL A 233 -2.01 4.14 6.26
N LEU A 234 -1.29 5.21 6.58
CA LEU A 234 -0.42 5.91 5.63
C LEU A 234 0.70 5.01 5.09
N LEU A 235 1.34 4.22 5.95
CA LEU A 235 2.41 3.31 5.52
C LEU A 235 1.89 2.23 4.55
N LEU A 236 0.78 1.59 4.89
CA LEU A 236 0.21 0.54 4.05
C LEU A 236 -0.21 1.08 2.68
N GLU A 237 -0.90 2.23 2.65
CA GLU A 237 -1.30 2.85 1.39
C GLU A 237 -0.10 3.34 0.59
N PHE A 238 0.94 3.86 1.24
CA PHE A 238 2.19 4.23 0.58
C PHE A 238 2.83 3.01 -0.11
N ILE A 239 2.96 1.88 0.60
CA ILE A 239 3.51 0.65 0.05
C ILE A 239 2.67 0.16 -1.14
N TRP A 240 1.34 0.17 -1.04
CA TRP A 240 0.45 -0.25 -2.12
C TRP A 240 0.51 0.69 -3.33
N ASN A 241 0.58 1.99 -3.11
CA ASN A 241 0.69 2.96 -4.20
C ASN A 241 2.08 2.93 -4.85
N PHE A 242 3.15 2.70 -4.09
CA PHE A 242 4.51 2.62 -4.62
C PHE A 242 4.70 1.46 -5.63
N GLN A 243 3.89 0.43 -5.54
CA GLN A 243 3.87 -0.70 -6.47
C GLN A 243 2.59 -0.79 -7.31
N HIS A 244 1.82 0.29 -7.39
CA HIS A 244 0.55 0.29 -8.11
C HIS A 244 0.76 0.27 -9.63
N PHE A 245 0.00 -0.60 -10.31
CA PHE A 245 0.10 -0.81 -11.75
C PHE A 245 -1.20 -0.48 -12.50
N ASP A 246 -2.31 -1.08 -12.07
CA ASP A 246 -3.56 -1.19 -12.82
C ASP A 246 -4.08 0.15 -13.32
N THR A 247 -4.27 1.11 -12.43
CA THR A 247 -4.87 2.41 -12.76
C THR A 247 -3.99 3.19 -13.74
N ILE A 248 -2.66 3.20 -13.52
CA ILE A 248 -1.73 3.92 -14.38
C ILE A 248 -1.70 3.29 -15.76
N TYR A 249 -1.58 1.96 -15.81
CA TYR A 249 -1.49 1.24 -17.07
C TYR A 249 -2.76 1.35 -17.92
N VAL A 250 -3.93 1.22 -17.29
CA VAL A 250 -5.23 1.30 -18.00
C VAL A 250 -5.52 2.73 -18.48
N LEU A 251 -5.27 3.76 -17.66
CA LEU A 251 -5.59 5.14 -18.02
C LEU A 251 -4.63 5.72 -19.05
N THR A 252 -3.34 5.51 -18.88
CA THR A 252 -2.30 6.25 -19.63
C THR A 252 -1.24 5.35 -20.25
N GLY A 253 -1.08 4.12 -19.74
CA GLY A 253 0.00 3.23 -20.13
C GLY A 253 1.40 3.79 -19.83
N GLY A 254 1.54 4.73 -18.87
CA GLY A 254 2.77 5.46 -18.59
C GLY A 254 2.95 6.77 -19.35
N GLY A 255 2.04 7.07 -20.34
CA GLY A 255 2.07 8.27 -21.15
C GLY A 255 1.32 9.48 -20.57
N PRO A 256 1.20 10.57 -21.35
CA PRO A 256 1.92 10.84 -22.59
C PRO A 256 3.42 11.10 -22.35
N ALA A 257 4.25 10.72 -23.29
CA ALA A 257 5.71 10.94 -23.25
C ALA A 257 6.39 10.54 -21.92
N GLY A 258 5.96 9.45 -21.28
CA GLY A 258 6.55 8.96 -20.03
C GLY A 258 6.15 9.72 -18.75
N THR A 259 5.28 10.74 -18.84
CA THR A 259 4.96 11.62 -17.68
C THR A 259 4.15 10.96 -16.57
N THR A 260 3.66 9.75 -16.78
CA THR A 260 3.01 8.93 -15.76
C THR A 260 3.68 7.56 -15.63
N GLU A 261 4.91 7.41 -16.13
CA GLU A 261 5.64 6.18 -16.07
C GLU A 261 6.19 5.94 -14.67
N THR A 262 5.74 4.87 -14.03
CA THR A 262 6.21 4.43 -12.71
C THR A 262 7.05 3.17 -12.84
N PHE A 263 7.75 2.77 -11.76
CA PHE A 263 8.52 1.52 -11.78
C PHE A 263 7.70 0.31 -12.25
N ALA A 264 6.46 0.19 -11.79
CA ALA A 264 5.58 -0.93 -12.17
C ALA A 264 5.28 -0.95 -13.68
N THR A 265 4.97 0.21 -14.27
CA THR A 265 4.70 0.31 -15.72
C THR A 265 5.98 0.17 -16.55
N ALA A 266 7.10 0.73 -16.11
CA ALA A 266 8.40 0.61 -16.79
C ALA A 266 8.89 -0.84 -16.84
N VAL A 267 8.83 -1.56 -15.72
CA VAL A 267 9.15 -3.00 -15.66
C VAL A 267 8.27 -3.78 -16.64
N TYR A 268 6.97 -3.53 -16.63
CA TYR A 268 6.04 -4.23 -17.53
C TYR A 268 6.33 -3.92 -19.00
N GLN A 269 6.54 -2.66 -19.36
CA GLN A 269 6.83 -2.26 -20.75
C GLN A 269 8.14 -2.84 -21.24
N THR A 270 9.19 -2.80 -20.41
CA THR A 270 10.50 -3.36 -20.76
C THR A 270 10.43 -4.88 -20.93
N ALA A 271 9.75 -5.59 -20.02
CA ALA A 271 9.62 -7.04 -20.05
C ALA A 271 8.76 -7.53 -21.22
N PHE A 272 7.55 -6.96 -21.41
CA PHE A 272 6.52 -7.53 -22.26
C PHE A 272 6.32 -6.80 -23.60
N LYS A 273 6.66 -5.52 -23.69
CA LYS A 273 6.66 -4.77 -24.96
C LYS A 273 8.06 -4.69 -25.57
N GLY A 274 9.09 -4.49 -24.72
CA GLY A 274 10.49 -4.48 -25.13
C GLY A 274 11.11 -5.87 -25.24
N PHE A 275 10.48 -6.89 -24.61
CA PHE A 275 10.96 -8.27 -24.53
C PHE A 275 12.32 -8.44 -23.83
N ASP A 276 12.82 -7.41 -23.15
CA ASP A 276 14.09 -7.41 -22.42
C ASP A 276 13.87 -7.73 -20.94
N ILE A 277 13.88 -9.02 -20.64
CA ILE A 277 13.68 -9.51 -19.27
C ILE A 277 14.87 -9.15 -18.37
N GLY A 278 16.08 -9.15 -18.92
CA GLY A 278 17.28 -8.80 -18.15
C GLY A 278 17.19 -7.39 -17.56
N ARG A 279 16.91 -6.40 -18.41
CA ARG A 279 16.72 -5.01 -17.96
C ARG A 279 15.50 -4.82 -17.08
N ALA A 280 14.39 -5.49 -17.42
CA ALA A 280 13.16 -5.41 -16.62
C ALA A 280 13.37 -5.89 -15.18
N THR A 281 14.04 -7.04 -15.01
CA THR A 281 14.32 -7.61 -13.68
C THR A 281 15.39 -6.82 -12.92
N ALA A 282 16.36 -6.21 -13.61
CA ALA A 282 17.29 -5.28 -12.98
C ALA A 282 16.58 -4.04 -12.40
N LEU A 283 15.65 -3.42 -13.17
CA LEU A 283 14.83 -2.32 -12.68
C LEU A 283 13.95 -2.75 -11.50
N GLY A 284 13.32 -3.92 -11.59
CA GLY A 284 12.54 -4.50 -10.50
C GLY A 284 13.36 -4.71 -9.22
N GLY A 285 14.62 -5.12 -9.37
CA GLY A 285 15.58 -5.26 -8.26
C GLY A 285 15.92 -3.93 -7.61
N LEU A 286 16.24 -2.90 -8.40
CA LEU A 286 16.49 -1.54 -7.90
C LEU A 286 15.26 -0.97 -7.18
N TRP A 287 14.08 -1.14 -7.76
CA TRP A 287 12.81 -0.73 -7.18
C TRP A 287 12.53 -1.43 -5.84
N MET A 288 12.73 -2.75 -5.77
CA MET A 288 12.58 -3.51 -4.53
C MET A 288 13.54 -3.01 -3.43
N LEU A 289 14.81 -2.81 -3.76
CA LEU A 289 15.80 -2.29 -2.80
C LEU A 289 15.42 -0.90 -2.28
N LEU A 290 14.91 -0.04 -3.15
CA LEU A 290 14.42 1.29 -2.77
C LEU A 290 13.22 1.20 -1.82
N LEU A 291 12.24 0.33 -2.11
CA LEU A 291 11.08 0.12 -1.23
C LEU A 291 11.52 -0.40 0.15
N LEU A 292 12.42 -1.39 0.20
CA LEU A 292 12.96 -1.92 1.45
C LEU A 292 13.67 -0.82 2.27
N LEU A 293 14.45 0.04 1.60
CA LEU A 293 15.10 1.18 2.25
C LEU A 293 14.08 2.16 2.84
N LEU A 294 13.05 2.53 2.08
CA LEU A 294 11.99 3.43 2.54
C LEU A 294 11.24 2.87 3.74
N VAL A 295 10.88 1.58 3.71
CA VAL A 295 10.22 0.90 4.83
C VAL A 295 11.14 0.84 6.05
N ALA A 296 12.42 0.51 5.88
CA ALA A 296 13.38 0.46 6.99
C ALA A 296 13.58 1.84 7.65
N VAL A 297 13.66 2.90 6.85
CA VAL A 297 13.72 4.29 7.36
C VAL A 297 12.46 4.64 8.14
N TYR A 298 11.28 4.31 7.60
CA TYR A 298 10.01 4.55 8.30
C TYR A 298 9.96 3.83 9.65
N LEU A 299 10.29 2.55 9.70
CA LEU A 299 10.28 1.76 10.94
C LEU A 299 11.22 2.36 12.00
N ARG A 300 12.44 2.73 11.62
CA ARG A 300 13.41 3.37 12.53
C ARG A 300 12.92 4.71 13.10
N ILE A 301 12.20 5.51 12.29
CA ILE A 301 11.64 6.79 12.74
C ILE A 301 10.49 6.56 13.72
N THR A 302 9.69 5.52 13.48
CA THR A 302 8.49 5.23 14.30
C THR A 302 8.87 4.59 15.64
N GLU A 303 9.83 3.67 15.66
CA GLU A 303 10.35 3.04 16.90
C GLU A 303 10.93 4.08 17.86
N ARG A 304 11.74 5.02 17.37
CA ARG A 304 12.31 6.10 18.21
C ARG A 304 11.28 7.01 18.87
N LYS A 305 10.04 7.07 18.33
CA LYS A 305 8.94 7.86 18.92
C LYS A 305 8.10 7.07 19.91
N GLY A 306 8.23 5.75 19.95
CA GLY A 306 7.56 4.88 20.93
C GLY A 306 8.31 4.79 22.26
N ASP A 307 9.62 5.04 22.26
CA ASP A 307 10.49 4.95 23.44
C ASP A 307 10.67 6.32 24.16
N ALA A 308 10.09 7.40 23.66
CA ALA A 308 10.11 8.74 24.24
C ALA A 308 8.72 9.16 24.74
#